data_7949cfa874ceb4e2b5265256f8c4759c
#
_entry.id   7949cfa874ceb4e2b5265256f8c4759c
#
_cell.length_a   1.000
_cell.length_b   1.000
_cell.length_c   1.000
_cell.angle_alpha   90.00
_cell.angle_beta   90.00
_cell.angle_gamma   90.00
#
_symmetry.space_group_name_H-M   'P 1'
#
loop_
_entity.id
_entity.type
_entity.pdbx_description
1 polymer ?
#
loop_
_entity_poly.entity_id
_entity_poly.type
_entity_poly.pdbx_seq_one_letter_code
_entity_poly.pdbx_strand_id
1 'polypeptide(L)'
;MQKFRKEDPTFRVHRDEESNETIISGMGELHLEVYIERMAREFGVEVQAGAPQVAYRETIGAAAPYDYTHKKQTGGSGQFAKAVGTMTPFTATEDDEDKNYKFNNKIVGGRIPKEYIPAVDKGFQEAMSKGTLIGAPIVGVQMDLEDGAYHDVDSSEMAFRICAIAAFRQAYEKASPTALEPLMALEVSAPEEFQGNVMGQINQRRGIISGTTTQEGFVTVNAEVPLSEMFGYSGDLRSATQGKGEFTMEFSRYNACPRNVQEELVKEYQKQKAEEAK
;
A
#
# COMPACT_ATOMS: atom_id res chain seq x y z
N MET A 1 14.05 -15.28 18.70
CA MET A 1 14.16 -15.31 17.23
C MET A 1 15.58 -15.27 16.70
N GLN A 2 16.48 -14.40 17.15
CA GLN A 2 17.89 -14.36 16.65
C GLN A 2 18.67 -15.68 16.88
N LYS A 3 18.35 -16.45 17.95
CA LYS A 3 18.96 -17.75 18.20
C LYS A 3 18.56 -18.76 17.13
N PHE A 4 17.30 -18.80 16.74
CA PHE A 4 16.81 -19.69 15.69
C PHE A 4 17.44 -19.41 14.32
N ARG A 5 17.67 -18.13 13.97
CA ARG A 5 18.41 -17.75 12.75
C ARG A 5 19.84 -18.28 12.70
N LYS A 6 20.49 -18.49 13.86
CA LYS A 6 21.83 -19.09 13.93
C LYS A 6 21.80 -20.60 13.81
N GLU A 7 20.71 -21.22 14.27
CA GLU A 7 20.54 -22.68 14.19
C GLU A 7 20.08 -23.11 12.78
N ASP A 8 19.29 -22.26 12.12
CA ASP A 8 18.72 -22.54 10.81
C ASP A 8 18.79 -21.32 9.88
N PRO A 9 19.67 -21.36 8.87
CA PRO A 9 19.81 -20.27 7.91
C PRO A 9 18.58 -20.07 7.01
N THR A 10 17.68 -21.06 6.92
CA THR A 10 16.42 -20.95 6.15
C THR A 10 15.32 -20.22 6.92
N PHE A 11 15.43 -20.14 8.26
CA PHE A 11 14.54 -19.35 9.10
C PHE A 11 14.98 -17.90 9.12
N ARG A 12 14.21 -17.03 8.48
CA ARG A 12 14.48 -15.58 8.40
C ARG A 12 13.47 -14.80 9.23
N VAL A 13 13.93 -13.71 9.82
CA VAL A 13 13.11 -12.82 10.64
C VAL A 13 13.46 -11.39 10.28
N HIS A 14 12.48 -10.58 9.96
CA HIS A 14 12.62 -9.13 9.83
C HIS A 14 11.41 -8.42 10.42
N ARG A 15 11.57 -7.16 10.77
CA ARG A 15 10.47 -6.31 11.19
C ARG A 15 9.99 -5.53 9.98
N ASP A 16 8.72 -5.58 9.73
CA ASP A 16 8.10 -4.75 8.72
C ASP A 16 7.83 -3.35 9.31
N GLU A 17 8.32 -2.32 8.63
CA GLU A 17 8.20 -0.94 9.11
C GLU A 17 6.79 -0.38 8.90
N GLU A 18 6.04 -0.88 7.92
CA GLU A 18 4.69 -0.42 7.62
C GLU A 18 3.67 -0.98 8.61
N SER A 19 3.67 -2.29 8.84
CA SER A 19 2.75 -2.97 9.76
C SER A 19 3.23 -2.96 11.21
N ASN A 20 4.51 -2.65 11.44
CA ASN A 20 5.19 -2.75 12.74
C ASN A 20 5.20 -4.18 13.31
N GLU A 21 4.96 -5.18 12.48
CA GLU A 21 4.93 -6.59 12.82
C GLU A 21 6.29 -7.28 12.61
N THR A 22 6.48 -8.40 13.26
CA THR A 22 7.64 -9.25 13.02
C THR A 22 7.27 -10.35 12.04
N ILE A 23 7.85 -10.30 10.84
CA ILE A 23 7.62 -11.29 9.80
C ILE A 23 8.65 -12.40 9.93
N ILE A 24 8.17 -13.63 9.94
CA ILE A 24 9.00 -14.84 9.88
C ILE A 24 8.84 -15.51 8.52
N SER A 25 9.93 -15.96 7.94
CA SER A 25 9.94 -16.67 6.66
C SER A 25 10.70 -17.98 6.79
N GLY A 26 10.22 -19.02 6.13
CA GLY A 26 10.79 -20.36 6.19
C GLY A 26 10.46 -21.18 4.95
N MET A 27 10.84 -22.46 4.96
CA MET A 27 10.65 -23.39 3.83
C MET A 27 9.21 -23.88 3.64
N GLY A 28 8.30 -23.55 4.52
CA GLY A 28 6.89 -23.94 4.43
C GLY A 28 6.17 -23.73 5.76
N GLU A 29 4.85 -23.95 5.74
CA GLU A 29 3.95 -23.72 6.87
C GLU A 29 4.35 -24.52 8.10
N LEU A 30 4.53 -25.83 7.94
CA LEU A 30 4.97 -26.71 9.02
C LEU A 30 6.31 -26.28 9.64
N HIS A 31 7.24 -25.80 8.82
CA HIS A 31 8.52 -25.29 9.31
C HIS A 31 8.33 -24.09 10.23
N LEU A 32 7.45 -23.17 9.87
CA LEU A 32 7.14 -21.98 10.69
C LEU A 32 6.36 -22.36 11.97
N GLU A 33 5.41 -23.28 11.87
CA GLU A 33 4.65 -23.80 13.03
C GLU A 33 5.57 -24.41 14.09
N VAL A 34 6.55 -25.20 13.67
CA VAL A 34 7.55 -25.80 14.59
C VAL A 34 8.30 -24.70 15.34
N TYR A 35 8.71 -23.61 14.69
CA TYR A 35 9.40 -22.51 15.38
C TYR A 35 8.48 -21.72 16.29
N ILE A 36 7.21 -21.54 15.94
CA ILE A 36 6.21 -20.91 16.79
C ILE A 36 6.00 -21.75 18.06
N GLU A 37 5.84 -23.06 17.92
CA GLU A 37 5.72 -23.98 19.07
C GLU A 37 7.00 -23.98 19.94
N ARG A 38 8.18 -23.94 19.31
CA ARG A 38 9.45 -23.84 20.04
C ARG A 38 9.57 -22.54 20.81
N MET A 39 9.07 -21.41 20.29
CA MET A 39 9.04 -20.14 21.02
C MET A 39 8.21 -20.24 22.29
N ALA A 40 7.03 -20.84 22.21
CA ALA A 40 6.19 -21.06 23.38
C ALA A 40 6.85 -22.00 24.38
N ARG A 41 7.35 -23.15 23.93
CA ARG A 41 7.89 -24.22 24.81
C ARG A 41 9.25 -23.91 25.42
N GLU A 42 10.19 -23.34 24.61
CA GLU A 42 11.57 -23.13 25.07
C GLU A 42 11.77 -21.78 25.78
N PHE A 43 10.95 -20.78 25.42
CA PHE A 43 11.12 -19.41 25.91
C PHE A 43 9.90 -18.84 26.64
N GLY A 44 8.81 -19.60 26.73
CA GLY A 44 7.58 -19.16 27.39
C GLY A 44 6.92 -17.96 26.70
N VAL A 45 7.18 -17.75 25.41
CA VAL A 45 6.63 -16.63 24.62
C VAL A 45 5.49 -17.15 23.77
N GLU A 46 4.28 -16.81 24.15
CA GLU A 46 3.11 -17.05 23.30
C GLU A 46 3.11 -16.01 22.17
N VAL A 47 3.15 -16.48 20.93
CA VAL A 47 3.07 -15.66 19.71
C VAL A 47 1.77 -15.99 19.00
N GLN A 48 1.07 -14.95 18.59
CA GLN A 48 -0.09 -15.08 17.73
C GLN A 48 0.39 -14.93 16.28
N ALA A 49 0.42 -16.03 15.54
CA ALA A 49 0.74 -16.00 14.12
C ALA A 49 -0.52 -15.63 13.32
N GLY A 50 -0.44 -14.54 12.57
CA GLY A 50 -1.45 -14.15 11.59
C GLY A 50 -0.98 -14.40 10.16
N ALA A 51 -1.89 -14.34 9.20
CA ALA A 51 -1.53 -14.27 7.80
C ALA A 51 -0.72 -12.98 7.53
N PRO A 52 0.30 -13.02 6.63
CA PRO A 52 1.02 -11.81 6.26
C PRO A 52 0.05 -10.75 5.74
N GLN A 53 0.23 -9.51 6.17
CA GLN A 53 -0.58 -8.41 5.66
C GLN A 53 -0.15 -8.06 4.24
N VAL A 54 -1.13 -7.82 3.38
CA VAL A 54 -0.88 -7.34 2.03
C VAL A 54 -0.64 -5.83 2.09
N ALA A 55 0.45 -5.36 1.49
CA ALA A 55 0.76 -3.93 1.41
C ALA A 55 -0.10 -3.26 0.34
N TYR A 56 -1.34 -2.94 0.69
CA TYR A 56 -2.23 -2.17 -0.17
C TYR A 56 -1.75 -0.72 -0.30
N ARG A 57 -2.22 -0.04 -1.34
CA ARG A 57 -2.05 1.41 -1.55
C ARG A 57 -3.41 2.04 -1.84
N GLU A 58 -3.46 3.35 -1.78
CA GLU A 58 -4.62 4.13 -2.22
C GLU A 58 -4.20 5.06 -3.37
N THR A 59 -5.12 5.41 -4.23
CA THR A 59 -4.94 6.40 -5.29
C THR A 59 -6.23 7.15 -5.56
N ILE A 60 -6.20 8.07 -6.50
CA ILE A 60 -7.38 8.83 -6.93
C ILE A 60 -7.70 8.54 -8.39
N GLY A 61 -8.99 8.52 -8.72
CA GLY A 61 -9.48 8.28 -10.08
C GLY A 61 -9.87 9.54 -10.86
N ALA A 62 -10.02 10.68 -10.18
CA ALA A 62 -10.48 11.91 -10.79
C ALA A 62 -9.78 13.15 -10.22
N ALA A 63 -9.75 14.22 -11.02
CA ALA A 63 -9.30 15.52 -10.54
C ALA A 63 -10.32 16.13 -9.56
N ALA A 64 -9.85 16.79 -8.52
CA ALA A 64 -10.69 17.48 -7.56
C ALA A 64 -10.05 18.79 -7.09
N PRO A 65 -10.81 19.90 -7.07
CA PRO A 65 -10.35 21.16 -6.53
C PRO A 65 -10.38 21.15 -5.00
N TYR A 66 -9.50 21.93 -4.39
CA TYR A 66 -9.53 22.26 -2.97
C TYR A 66 -9.49 23.77 -2.78
N ASP A 67 -10.21 24.23 -1.77
CA ASP A 67 -10.16 25.58 -1.22
C ASP A 67 -10.37 25.44 0.29
N TYR A 68 -9.27 25.51 1.03
CA TYR A 68 -9.30 25.32 2.48
C TYR A 68 -8.67 26.48 3.21
N THR A 69 -9.37 26.97 4.23
CA THR A 69 -8.88 28.01 5.13
C THR A 69 -8.75 27.45 6.55
N HIS A 70 -7.52 27.36 7.03
CA HIS A 70 -7.24 27.09 8.43
C HIS A 70 -7.28 28.38 9.22
N LYS A 71 -8.23 28.51 10.14
CA LYS A 71 -8.34 29.65 11.05
C LYS A 71 -8.61 29.16 12.47
N LYS A 72 -7.71 29.46 13.39
CA LYS A 72 -7.88 29.14 14.82
C LYS A 72 -7.53 30.37 15.64
N GLN A 73 -8.44 30.80 16.50
CA GLN A 73 -8.23 31.86 17.47
C GLN A 73 -8.39 31.28 18.87
N THR A 74 -7.30 31.24 19.62
CA THR A 74 -7.30 30.80 21.02
C THR A 74 -6.53 31.86 21.80
N GLY A 75 -7.17 32.68 22.55
CA GLY A 75 -6.65 33.60 23.59
C GLY A 75 -5.21 34.12 23.54
N GLY A 76 -4.55 34.10 22.42
CA GLY A 76 -3.16 34.48 22.12
C GLY A 76 -2.94 34.70 20.64
N SER A 77 -1.73 34.43 20.09
CA SER A 77 -1.48 34.48 18.65
C SER A 77 -2.36 33.46 17.91
N GLY A 78 -3.13 33.94 16.93
CA GLY A 78 -4.00 33.09 16.10
C GLY A 78 -3.21 32.20 15.15
N GLN A 79 -3.91 31.33 14.42
CA GLN A 79 -3.37 30.60 13.29
C GLN A 79 -4.21 30.88 12.04
N PHE A 80 -3.58 31.28 10.98
CA PHE A 80 -4.25 31.53 9.71
C PHE A 80 -3.41 31.01 8.54
N ALA A 81 -4.04 30.24 7.66
CA ALA A 81 -3.49 29.85 6.36
C ALA A 81 -4.62 29.51 5.39
N LYS A 82 -4.49 29.90 4.14
CA LYS A 82 -5.40 29.47 3.07
C LYS A 82 -4.61 28.87 1.92
N ALA A 83 -5.05 27.72 1.43
CA ALA A 83 -4.49 27.05 0.27
C ALA A 83 -5.62 26.70 -0.71
N VAL A 84 -5.41 27.02 -1.98
CA VAL A 84 -6.34 26.79 -3.07
C VAL A 84 -5.60 26.15 -4.23
N GLY A 85 -6.22 25.14 -4.86
CA GLY A 85 -5.62 24.48 -6.01
C GLY A 85 -6.37 23.24 -6.44
N THR A 86 -5.68 22.37 -7.14
CA THR A 86 -6.28 21.17 -7.74
C THR A 86 -5.40 19.94 -7.45
N MET A 87 -6.05 18.85 -7.06
CA MET A 87 -5.47 17.52 -6.97
C MET A 87 -5.81 16.76 -8.24
N THR A 88 -4.83 16.11 -8.87
CA THR A 88 -5.02 15.33 -10.09
C THR A 88 -4.32 13.98 -10.03
N PRO A 89 -4.85 12.94 -10.69
CA PRO A 89 -4.13 11.69 -10.87
C PRO A 89 -2.78 11.93 -11.55
N PHE A 90 -1.74 11.29 -11.07
CA PHE A 90 -0.39 11.39 -11.57
C PHE A 90 0.16 10.04 -11.97
N THR A 91 0.64 9.95 -13.21
CA THR A 91 1.42 8.80 -13.69
C THR A 91 2.83 9.27 -13.96
N ALA A 92 3.78 8.75 -13.23
CA ALA A 92 5.18 9.14 -13.34
C ALA A 92 5.78 8.75 -14.69
N THR A 93 6.62 9.62 -15.20
CA THR A 93 7.51 9.38 -16.34
C THR A 93 8.90 8.99 -15.84
N GLU A 94 9.81 8.62 -16.75
CA GLU A 94 11.20 8.29 -16.39
C GLU A 94 11.94 9.47 -15.75
N ASP A 95 11.60 10.69 -16.14
CA ASP A 95 12.24 11.93 -15.68
C ASP A 95 11.74 12.42 -14.31
N ASP A 96 10.63 11.89 -13.79
CA ASP A 96 10.12 12.31 -12.49
C ASP A 96 10.96 11.72 -11.35
N GLU A 97 11.42 12.58 -10.42
CA GLU A 97 12.22 12.18 -9.25
C GLU A 97 11.43 11.28 -8.30
N ASP A 98 10.19 11.67 -7.97
CA ASP A 98 9.27 10.85 -7.19
C ASP A 98 8.24 10.21 -8.14
N LYS A 99 8.16 8.89 -8.09
CA LYS A 99 7.23 8.10 -8.93
C LYS A 99 5.79 8.11 -8.42
N ASN A 100 5.55 8.59 -7.20
CA ASN A 100 4.24 8.54 -6.53
C ASN A 100 3.61 9.89 -6.29
N TYR A 101 4.41 10.97 -6.32
CA TYR A 101 3.97 12.31 -5.95
C TYR A 101 4.59 13.38 -6.82
N LYS A 102 3.82 14.41 -7.12
CA LYS A 102 4.29 15.61 -7.81
C LYS A 102 3.67 16.87 -7.19
N PHE A 103 4.49 17.85 -6.89
CA PHE A 103 4.05 19.16 -6.41
C PHE A 103 4.38 20.25 -7.42
N ASN A 104 3.38 21.04 -7.79
CA ASN A 104 3.55 22.19 -8.66
C ASN A 104 3.13 23.47 -7.94
N ASN A 105 4.09 24.34 -7.75
CA ASN A 105 3.84 25.68 -7.25
C ASN A 105 3.47 26.63 -8.41
N LYS A 106 2.21 27.04 -8.45
CA LYS A 106 1.65 28.00 -9.43
C LYS A 106 1.31 29.36 -8.79
N ILE A 107 1.77 29.62 -7.57
CA ILE A 107 1.50 30.89 -6.87
C ILE A 107 2.11 32.06 -7.62
N VAL A 108 1.30 33.08 -7.88
CA VAL A 108 1.70 34.36 -8.46
C VAL A 108 1.36 35.51 -7.52
N GLY A 109 2.13 36.59 -7.62
CA GLY A 109 1.86 37.83 -6.88
C GLY A 109 2.08 37.76 -5.35
N GLY A 110 2.80 36.74 -4.85
CA GLY A 110 3.13 36.63 -3.42
C GLY A 110 1.95 36.36 -2.49
N ARG A 111 0.87 35.77 -3.01
CA ARG A 111 -0.33 35.43 -2.23
C ARG A 111 -0.06 34.48 -1.07
N ILE A 112 0.94 33.61 -1.24
CA ILE A 112 1.59 32.86 -0.16
C ILE A 112 3.07 33.25 -0.17
N PRO A 113 3.65 33.69 0.94
CA PRO A 113 5.08 33.93 1.06
C PRO A 113 5.90 32.69 0.69
N LYS A 114 7.00 32.87 -0.02
CA LYS A 114 7.83 31.76 -0.52
C LYS A 114 8.33 30.84 0.58
N GLU A 115 8.52 31.36 1.77
CA GLU A 115 8.96 30.61 2.95
C GLU A 115 7.95 29.57 3.44
N TYR A 116 6.64 29.75 3.17
CA TYR A 116 5.60 28.81 3.59
C TYR A 116 5.27 27.73 2.55
N ILE A 117 5.71 27.89 1.30
CA ILE A 117 5.45 26.93 0.23
C ILE A 117 6.03 25.53 0.54
N PRO A 118 7.27 25.40 1.09
CA PRO A 118 7.78 24.10 1.51
C PRO A 118 6.96 23.44 2.64
N ALA A 119 6.34 24.24 3.50
CA ALA A 119 5.46 23.72 4.55
C ALA A 119 4.15 23.15 3.99
N VAL A 120 3.61 23.77 2.94
CA VAL A 120 2.43 23.24 2.20
C VAL A 120 2.76 21.91 1.56
N ASP A 121 3.88 21.82 0.85
CA ASP A 121 4.34 20.59 0.20
C ASP A 121 4.53 19.45 1.22
N LYS A 122 5.23 19.71 2.33
CA LYS A 122 5.38 18.76 3.43
C LYS A 122 4.04 18.31 4.02
N GLY A 123 3.06 19.23 4.13
CA GLY A 123 1.72 18.89 4.61
C GLY A 123 0.98 17.95 3.68
N PHE A 124 1.11 18.12 2.36
CA PHE A 124 0.53 17.19 1.39
C PHE A 124 1.18 15.80 1.48
N GLN A 125 2.52 15.72 1.53
CA GLN A 125 3.23 14.45 1.68
C GLN A 125 2.88 13.73 2.98
N GLU A 126 2.72 14.46 4.09
CA GLU A 126 2.26 13.89 5.36
C GLU A 126 0.84 13.33 5.26
N ALA A 127 -0.07 14.02 4.56
CA ALA A 127 -1.43 13.54 4.36
C ALA A 127 -1.48 12.25 3.51
N MET A 128 -0.52 12.06 2.58
CA MET A 128 -0.41 10.85 1.76
C MET A 128 0.04 9.62 2.54
N SER A 129 0.70 9.78 3.68
CA SER A 129 1.22 8.66 4.45
C SER A 129 0.14 7.70 4.96
N LYS A 130 -1.08 8.20 5.17
CA LYS A 130 -2.23 7.43 5.65
C LYS A 130 -3.52 7.93 5.01
N GLY A 131 -4.01 7.19 4.03
CA GLY A 131 -5.27 7.46 3.35
C GLY A 131 -6.49 7.31 4.26
N THR A 132 -7.63 7.80 3.80
CA THR A 132 -8.89 7.74 4.55
C THR A 132 -9.83 6.64 4.07
N LEU A 133 -9.53 5.98 2.97
CA LEU A 133 -10.35 4.92 2.38
C LEU A 133 -10.15 3.58 3.11
N ILE A 134 -8.90 3.11 3.19
CA ILE A 134 -8.49 1.84 3.83
C ILE A 134 -7.30 2.01 4.78
N GLY A 135 -6.83 3.24 4.99
CA GLY A 135 -5.69 3.55 5.87
C GLY A 135 -4.31 3.28 5.25
N ALA A 136 -4.26 2.93 3.97
CA ALA A 136 -3.01 2.66 3.27
C ALA A 136 -2.36 3.95 2.74
N PRO A 137 -1.03 3.93 2.46
CA PRO A 137 -0.37 5.07 1.83
C PRO A 137 -0.96 5.41 0.46
N ILE A 138 -1.09 6.72 0.17
CA ILE A 138 -1.62 7.23 -1.10
C ILE A 138 -0.47 7.40 -2.09
N VAL A 139 -0.69 7.01 -3.34
CA VAL A 139 0.29 7.10 -4.42
C VAL A 139 -0.36 7.64 -5.71
N GLY A 140 0.46 8.13 -6.63
CA GLY A 140 0.00 8.58 -7.94
C GLY A 140 -0.81 9.87 -7.90
N VAL A 141 -0.36 10.86 -7.11
CA VAL A 141 -1.07 12.13 -6.90
C VAL A 141 -0.20 13.33 -7.26
N GLN A 142 -0.75 14.25 -8.04
CA GLN A 142 -0.18 15.57 -8.28
C GLN A 142 -0.99 16.62 -7.55
N MET A 143 -0.29 17.50 -6.83
CA MET A 143 -0.86 18.65 -6.14
C MET A 143 -0.41 19.96 -6.78
N ASP A 144 -1.35 20.68 -7.34
CA ASP A 144 -1.13 22.01 -7.88
C ASP A 144 -1.57 23.05 -6.85
N LEU A 145 -0.64 23.88 -6.36
CA LEU A 145 -0.92 25.00 -5.47
C LEU A 145 -1.07 26.26 -6.33
N GLU A 146 -2.30 26.79 -6.47
CA GLU A 146 -2.65 27.82 -7.46
C GLU A 146 -2.89 29.19 -6.81
N ASP A 147 -3.48 29.21 -5.62
CA ASP A 147 -3.79 30.44 -4.88
C ASP A 147 -3.78 30.20 -3.36
N GLY A 148 -3.89 31.27 -2.59
CA GLY A 148 -3.99 31.19 -1.15
C GLY A 148 -4.01 32.56 -0.51
N ALA A 149 -3.96 32.59 0.82
CA ALA A 149 -3.86 33.82 1.60
C ALA A 149 -3.09 33.57 2.88
N TYR A 150 -2.45 34.61 3.36
CA TYR A 150 -1.75 34.64 4.63
C TYR A 150 -2.17 35.87 5.46
N HIS A 151 -1.81 35.87 6.72
CA HIS A 151 -2.00 36.98 7.64
C HIS A 151 -0.66 37.31 8.30
N ASP A 152 -0.26 38.58 8.28
CA ASP A 152 1.08 39.03 8.72
C ASP A 152 1.50 38.59 10.12
N VAL A 153 0.53 38.38 11.01
CA VAL A 153 0.77 38.05 12.43
C VAL A 153 0.44 36.58 12.73
N ASP A 154 -0.61 36.03 12.11
CA ASP A 154 -1.17 34.73 12.49
C ASP A 154 -0.73 33.57 11.55
N SER A 155 0.02 33.87 10.50
CA SER A 155 0.55 32.82 9.60
C SER A 155 1.90 32.32 10.09
N SER A 156 2.08 31.01 9.91
CA SER A 156 3.30 30.28 10.25
C SER A 156 3.44 29.03 9.38
N GLU A 157 4.64 28.45 9.32
CA GLU A 157 4.87 27.16 8.66
C GLU A 157 3.92 26.07 9.19
N MET A 158 3.69 26.02 10.50
CA MET A 158 2.77 25.07 11.12
C MET A 158 1.33 25.29 10.67
N ALA A 159 0.87 26.54 10.56
CA ALA A 159 -0.48 26.86 10.09
C ALA A 159 -0.68 26.43 8.64
N PHE A 160 0.31 26.65 7.76
CA PHE A 160 0.27 26.19 6.37
C PHE A 160 0.36 24.68 6.24
N ARG A 161 1.17 23.99 7.05
CA ARG A 161 1.23 22.53 7.09
C ARG A 161 -0.11 21.92 7.48
N ILE A 162 -0.75 22.39 8.54
CA ILE A 162 -2.09 21.92 8.96
C ILE A 162 -3.14 22.24 7.90
N CYS A 163 -3.08 23.43 7.30
CA CYS A 163 -3.96 23.82 6.21
C CYS A 163 -3.82 22.86 5.01
N ALA A 164 -2.60 22.53 4.61
CA ALA A 164 -2.31 21.62 3.51
C ALA A 164 -2.84 20.19 3.77
N ILE A 165 -2.64 19.66 4.97
CA ILE A 165 -3.19 18.35 5.34
C ILE A 165 -4.72 18.33 5.21
N ALA A 166 -5.40 19.37 5.67
CA ALA A 166 -6.85 19.46 5.60
C ALA A 166 -7.34 19.68 4.15
N ALA A 167 -6.64 20.53 3.38
CA ALA A 167 -6.91 20.76 1.96
C ALA A 167 -6.75 19.48 1.14
N PHE A 168 -5.70 18.70 1.39
CA PHE A 168 -5.50 17.40 0.77
C PHE A 168 -6.68 16.46 1.03
N ARG A 169 -7.09 16.33 2.28
CA ARG A 169 -8.23 15.45 2.66
C ARG A 169 -9.53 15.91 2.00
N GLN A 170 -9.77 17.23 1.94
CA GLN A 170 -10.95 17.78 1.27
C GLN A 170 -11.01 17.42 -0.23
N ALA A 171 -9.88 17.51 -0.94
CA ALA A 171 -9.79 17.12 -2.35
C ALA A 171 -9.91 15.60 -2.51
N TYR A 172 -9.19 14.85 -1.68
CA TYR A 172 -9.12 13.39 -1.74
C TYR A 172 -10.50 12.72 -1.67
N GLU A 173 -11.38 13.17 -0.78
CA GLU A 173 -12.75 12.66 -0.66
C GLU A 173 -13.57 12.82 -1.95
N LYS A 174 -13.27 13.85 -2.76
CA LYS A 174 -13.97 14.16 -4.02
C LYS A 174 -13.27 13.56 -5.25
N ALA A 175 -12.04 13.11 -5.10
CA ALA A 175 -11.19 12.64 -6.18
C ALA A 175 -11.42 11.17 -6.58
N SER A 176 -12.51 10.55 -6.15
CA SER A 176 -12.81 9.12 -6.37
C SER A 176 -11.69 8.22 -5.85
N PRO A 177 -11.50 8.15 -4.53
CA PRO A 177 -10.47 7.31 -3.93
C PRO A 177 -10.64 5.83 -4.31
N THR A 178 -9.53 5.17 -4.62
CA THR A 178 -9.51 3.78 -5.07
C THR A 178 -8.40 3.02 -4.35
N ALA A 179 -8.70 1.82 -3.87
CA ALA A 179 -7.71 0.92 -3.30
C ALA A 179 -6.93 0.21 -4.40
N LEU A 180 -5.63 0.04 -4.19
CA LEU A 180 -4.73 -0.69 -5.08
C LEU A 180 -4.21 -1.93 -4.37
N GLU A 181 -4.23 -3.06 -5.08
CA GLU A 181 -3.64 -4.33 -4.65
C GLU A 181 -2.36 -4.63 -5.42
N PRO A 182 -1.33 -5.23 -4.77
CA PRO A 182 -0.13 -5.65 -5.45
C PRO A 182 -0.41 -6.90 -6.29
N LEU A 183 -0.07 -6.83 -7.57
CA LEU A 183 -0.06 -7.97 -8.49
C LEU A 183 1.34 -8.56 -8.54
N MET A 184 1.38 -9.89 -8.50
CA MET A 184 2.60 -10.67 -8.59
C MET A 184 2.70 -11.29 -9.99
N ALA A 185 3.87 -11.16 -10.61
CA ALA A 185 4.25 -11.95 -11.77
C ALA A 185 4.55 -13.37 -11.28
N LEU A 186 3.72 -14.30 -11.67
CA LEU A 186 3.78 -15.71 -11.30
C LEU A 186 4.26 -16.52 -12.48
N GLU A 187 5.26 -17.36 -12.28
CA GLU A 187 5.68 -18.40 -13.21
C GLU A 187 5.51 -19.76 -12.53
N VAL A 188 4.74 -20.67 -13.14
CA VAL A 188 4.52 -22.03 -12.63
C VAL A 188 5.03 -23.03 -13.63
N SER A 189 5.92 -23.92 -13.20
CA SER A 189 6.42 -25.06 -13.98
C SER A 189 5.89 -26.37 -13.42
N ALA A 190 5.29 -27.19 -14.27
CA ALA A 190 4.76 -28.50 -13.89
C ALA A 190 4.78 -29.47 -15.09
N PRO A 191 4.71 -30.80 -14.87
CA PRO A 191 4.48 -31.73 -15.97
C PRO A 191 3.20 -31.41 -16.76
N GLU A 192 3.24 -31.57 -18.08
CA GLU A 192 2.15 -31.21 -19.01
C GLU A 192 0.80 -31.82 -18.61
N GLU A 193 0.80 -33.03 -18.03
CA GLU A 193 -0.40 -33.70 -17.53
C GLU A 193 -1.19 -32.88 -16.49
N PHE A 194 -0.55 -31.95 -15.79
CA PHE A 194 -1.17 -31.09 -14.77
C PHE A 194 -1.50 -29.68 -15.26
N GLN A 195 -1.27 -29.35 -16.53
CA GLN A 195 -1.52 -28.02 -17.09
C GLN A 195 -2.93 -27.50 -16.77
N GLY A 196 -3.95 -28.31 -16.96
CA GLY A 196 -5.34 -27.92 -16.69
C GLY A 196 -5.58 -27.59 -15.22
N ASN A 197 -4.97 -28.34 -14.29
CA ASN A 197 -5.09 -28.09 -12.87
C ASN A 197 -4.40 -26.76 -12.47
N VAL A 198 -3.20 -26.52 -12.98
CA VAL A 198 -2.43 -25.29 -12.75
C VAL A 198 -3.20 -24.06 -13.24
N MET A 199 -3.66 -24.10 -14.49
CA MET A 199 -4.44 -23.00 -15.08
C MET A 199 -5.76 -22.77 -14.31
N GLY A 200 -6.43 -23.84 -13.89
CA GLY A 200 -7.64 -23.77 -13.08
C GLY A 200 -7.41 -23.09 -11.73
N GLN A 201 -6.33 -23.44 -11.04
CA GLN A 201 -5.94 -22.81 -9.76
C GLN A 201 -5.62 -21.31 -9.92
N ILE A 202 -4.88 -20.95 -10.97
CA ILE A 202 -4.55 -19.54 -11.27
C ILE A 202 -5.83 -18.74 -11.51
N ASN A 203 -6.76 -19.27 -12.31
CA ASN A 203 -8.04 -18.59 -12.58
C ASN A 203 -8.91 -18.45 -11.32
N GLN A 204 -8.97 -19.46 -10.45
CA GLN A 204 -9.69 -19.41 -9.18
C GLN A 204 -9.13 -18.33 -8.24
N ARG A 205 -7.84 -18.02 -8.36
CA ARG A 205 -7.12 -17.00 -7.60
C ARG A 205 -7.11 -15.62 -8.27
N ARG A 206 -8.07 -15.36 -9.14
CA ARG A 206 -8.18 -14.11 -9.91
C ARG A 206 -6.96 -13.81 -10.79
N GLY A 207 -6.17 -14.83 -11.12
CA GLY A 207 -5.00 -14.69 -11.96
C GLY A 207 -5.35 -14.49 -13.43
N ILE A 208 -4.55 -13.68 -14.11
CA ILE A 208 -4.63 -13.44 -15.56
C ILE A 208 -3.44 -14.13 -16.21
N ILE A 209 -3.67 -15.21 -16.95
CA ILE A 209 -2.63 -15.94 -17.65
C ILE A 209 -2.17 -15.11 -18.86
N SER A 210 -0.88 -14.80 -18.91
CA SER A 210 -0.25 -14.03 -19.98
C SER A 210 0.41 -14.91 -21.06
N GLY A 211 0.81 -16.14 -20.72
CA GLY A 211 1.45 -17.05 -21.64
C GLY A 211 1.59 -18.46 -21.09
N THR A 212 1.79 -19.39 -22.01
CA THR A 212 2.06 -20.81 -21.70
C THR A 212 3.07 -21.34 -22.70
N THR A 213 4.11 -21.99 -22.19
CA THR A 213 5.14 -22.62 -23.01
C THR A 213 5.30 -24.07 -22.59
N THR A 214 5.36 -24.98 -23.56
CA THR A 214 5.60 -26.42 -23.29
C THR A 214 6.96 -26.80 -23.86
N GLN A 215 7.79 -27.42 -23.05
CA GLN A 215 9.10 -27.89 -23.42
C GLN A 215 9.44 -29.18 -22.67
N GLU A 216 9.90 -30.19 -23.37
CA GLU A 216 10.38 -31.46 -22.80
C GLU A 216 9.39 -32.17 -21.84
N GLY A 217 8.07 -32.05 -22.10
CA GLY A 217 7.02 -32.66 -21.27
C GLY A 217 6.67 -31.86 -20.01
N PHE A 218 7.22 -30.64 -19.87
CA PHE A 218 6.85 -29.66 -18.85
C PHE A 218 6.13 -28.49 -19.48
N VAL A 219 5.18 -27.93 -18.73
CA VAL A 219 4.50 -26.69 -19.06
C VAL A 219 4.96 -25.61 -18.11
N THR A 220 5.28 -24.45 -18.65
CA THR A 220 5.50 -23.20 -17.89
C THR A 220 4.33 -22.26 -18.17
N VAL A 221 3.61 -21.89 -17.12
CA VAL A 221 2.48 -20.96 -17.17
C VAL A 221 2.90 -19.63 -16.53
N ASN A 222 2.79 -18.54 -17.29
CA ASN A 222 3.04 -17.18 -16.81
C ASN A 222 1.71 -16.46 -16.56
N ALA A 223 1.59 -15.81 -15.43
CA ALA A 223 0.37 -15.09 -15.04
C ALA A 223 0.66 -13.88 -14.15
N GLU A 224 -0.29 -12.95 -14.06
CA GLU A 224 -0.37 -11.97 -12.99
C GLU A 224 -1.46 -12.35 -12.01
N VAL A 225 -1.15 -12.42 -10.72
CA VAL A 225 -2.08 -12.83 -9.66
C VAL A 225 -1.99 -11.86 -8.48
N PRO A 226 -3.12 -11.46 -7.86
CA PRO A 226 -3.09 -10.64 -6.66
C PRO A 226 -2.39 -11.37 -5.50
N LEU A 227 -1.51 -10.67 -4.77
CA LEU A 227 -0.78 -11.26 -3.65
C LEU A 227 -1.71 -11.84 -2.58
N SER A 228 -2.85 -11.20 -2.33
CA SER A 228 -3.86 -11.66 -1.37
C SER A 228 -4.38 -13.08 -1.65
N GLU A 229 -4.39 -13.49 -2.92
CA GLU A 229 -4.86 -14.81 -3.36
C GLU A 229 -3.76 -15.89 -3.34
N MET A 230 -2.51 -15.50 -3.10
CA MET A 230 -1.37 -16.42 -3.19
C MET A 230 -1.04 -17.13 -1.88
N PHE A 231 -1.67 -16.74 -0.77
CA PHE A 231 -1.49 -17.43 0.49
C PHE A 231 -1.97 -18.89 0.38
N GLY A 232 -1.13 -19.84 0.85
CA GLY A 232 -1.41 -21.27 0.75
C GLY A 232 -1.19 -21.90 -0.62
N TYR A 233 -0.88 -21.13 -1.68
CA TYR A 233 -0.73 -21.65 -3.05
C TYR A 233 0.32 -22.75 -3.18
N SER A 234 1.42 -22.69 -2.41
CA SER A 234 2.45 -23.74 -2.41
C SER A 234 1.89 -25.14 -2.06
N GLY A 235 1.00 -25.19 -1.06
CA GLY A 235 0.32 -26.44 -0.67
C GLY A 235 -0.63 -26.95 -1.75
N ASP A 236 -1.43 -26.05 -2.30
CA ASP A 236 -2.40 -26.39 -3.33
C ASP A 236 -1.72 -26.86 -4.64
N LEU A 237 -0.63 -26.19 -5.04
CA LEU A 237 0.14 -26.59 -6.21
C LEU A 237 0.76 -27.98 -6.02
N ARG A 238 1.38 -28.25 -4.87
CA ARG A 238 1.94 -29.57 -4.55
C ARG A 238 0.88 -30.65 -4.58
N SER A 239 -0.27 -30.41 -3.99
CA SER A 239 -1.39 -31.36 -3.99
C SER A 239 -1.89 -31.64 -5.41
N ALA A 240 -2.06 -30.60 -6.23
CA ALA A 240 -2.58 -30.72 -7.59
C ALA A 240 -1.58 -31.34 -8.57
N THR A 241 -0.27 -31.29 -8.30
CA THR A 241 0.80 -31.77 -9.19
C THR A 241 1.57 -32.97 -8.63
N GLN A 242 1.05 -33.60 -7.57
CA GLN A 242 1.72 -34.72 -6.88
C GLN A 242 3.15 -34.36 -6.42
N GLY A 243 3.36 -33.12 -6.02
CA GLY A 243 4.66 -32.61 -5.58
C GLY A 243 5.65 -32.25 -6.69
N LYS A 244 5.24 -32.34 -7.96
CA LYS A 244 6.13 -32.09 -9.11
C LYS A 244 6.11 -30.64 -9.62
N GLY A 245 5.14 -29.83 -9.16
CA GLY A 245 5.02 -28.43 -9.57
C GLY A 245 5.88 -27.50 -8.73
N GLU A 246 6.52 -26.54 -9.37
CA GLU A 246 7.29 -25.46 -8.78
C GLU A 246 6.77 -24.12 -9.27
N PHE A 247 6.94 -23.06 -8.45
CA PHE A 247 6.60 -21.72 -8.89
C PHE A 247 7.59 -20.70 -8.36
N THR A 248 7.72 -19.60 -9.10
CA THR A 248 8.37 -18.37 -8.67
C THR A 248 7.40 -17.22 -8.74
N MET A 249 7.59 -16.22 -7.88
CA MET A 249 6.69 -15.10 -7.78
C MET A 249 7.49 -13.84 -7.45
N GLU A 250 7.28 -12.79 -8.25
CA GLU A 250 7.91 -11.49 -8.07
C GLU A 250 6.86 -10.38 -8.13
N PHE A 251 7.11 -9.25 -7.45
CA PHE A 251 6.23 -8.10 -7.57
C PHE A 251 6.23 -7.55 -9.00
N SER A 252 5.05 -7.39 -9.58
CA SER A 252 4.86 -6.79 -10.91
C SER A 252 4.50 -5.32 -10.81
N ARG A 253 3.32 -5.03 -10.29
CA ARG A 253 2.75 -3.67 -10.23
C ARG A 253 1.59 -3.59 -9.25
N TYR A 254 1.15 -2.38 -8.96
CA TYR A 254 -0.13 -2.15 -8.31
C TYR A 254 -1.26 -2.05 -9.35
N ASN A 255 -2.43 -2.56 -8.99
CA ASN A 255 -3.64 -2.47 -9.81
C ASN A 255 -4.85 -2.15 -8.94
N ALA A 256 -5.86 -1.48 -9.53
CA ALA A 256 -7.09 -1.18 -8.82
C ALA A 256 -7.79 -2.46 -8.34
N CYS A 257 -8.17 -2.48 -7.07
CA CYS A 257 -8.95 -3.58 -6.52
C CYS A 257 -10.32 -3.69 -7.21
N PRO A 258 -10.82 -4.91 -7.43
CA PRO A 258 -12.23 -5.10 -7.78
C PRO A 258 -13.14 -4.49 -6.70
N ARG A 259 -14.31 -4.04 -7.13
CA ARG A 259 -15.23 -3.31 -6.24
C ARG A 259 -15.59 -4.07 -4.96
N ASN A 260 -15.87 -5.37 -5.07
CA ASN A 260 -16.15 -6.23 -3.92
C ASN A 260 -15.00 -6.29 -2.92
N VAL A 261 -13.76 -6.42 -3.40
CA VAL A 261 -12.56 -6.44 -2.55
C VAL A 261 -12.36 -5.10 -1.86
N GLN A 262 -12.52 -3.99 -2.60
CA GLN A 262 -12.43 -2.65 -2.00
C GLN A 262 -13.48 -2.43 -0.92
N GLU A 263 -14.74 -2.87 -1.14
CA GLU A 263 -15.82 -2.73 -0.15
C GLU A 263 -15.52 -3.53 1.13
N GLU A 264 -14.90 -4.69 1.03
CA GLU A 264 -14.46 -5.48 2.18
C GLU A 264 -13.34 -4.78 2.96
N LEU A 265 -12.30 -4.32 2.28
CA LEU A 265 -11.19 -3.57 2.89
C LEU A 265 -11.67 -2.31 3.61
N VAL A 266 -12.62 -1.57 3.02
CA VAL A 266 -13.21 -0.38 3.64
C VAL A 266 -13.96 -0.75 4.93
N LYS A 267 -14.74 -1.83 4.92
CA LYS A 267 -15.46 -2.29 6.13
C LYS A 267 -14.50 -2.70 7.24
N GLU A 268 -13.45 -3.43 6.91
CA GLU A 268 -12.42 -3.83 7.87
C GLU A 268 -11.73 -2.62 8.50
N TYR A 269 -11.34 -1.64 7.68
CA TYR A 269 -10.71 -0.42 8.16
C TYR A 269 -11.64 0.40 9.07
N GLN A 270 -12.92 0.50 8.71
CA GLN A 270 -13.92 1.20 9.54
C GLN A 270 -14.10 0.50 10.89
N LYS A 271 -14.08 -0.84 10.91
CA LYS A 271 -14.14 -1.62 12.15
C LYS A 271 -12.91 -1.39 13.03
N GLN A 272 -11.72 -1.43 12.46
CA GLN A 272 -10.47 -1.15 13.18
C GLN A 272 -10.47 0.25 13.81
N LYS A 273 -10.87 1.27 13.03
CA LYS A 273 -11.01 2.64 13.55
C LYS A 273 -12.01 2.76 14.71
N ALA A 274 -13.12 2.03 14.65
CA ALA A 274 -14.11 2.03 15.71
C ALA A 274 -13.61 1.32 16.99
N GLU A 275 -12.70 0.37 16.85
CA GLU A 275 -12.05 -0.33 17.96
C GLU A 275 -10.95 0.54 18.61
N GLU A 276 -10.15 1.24 17.79
CA GLU A 276 -9.11 2.18 18.26
C GLU A 276 -9.68 3.42 18.98
N ALA A 277 -10.92 3.79 18.71
CA ALA A 277 -11.61 4.94 19.31
C ALA A 277 -12.28 4.64 20.65
N LYS A 278 -12.28 3.39 21.13
CA LYS A 278 -12.81 2.95 22.41
C LYS A 278 -11.74 2.91 23.50
#